data_65df08bc3ea9e337f08086376a05ece7
#
_entry.id   65df08bc3ea9e337f08086376a05ece7
#
_cell.length_a   1.000
_cell.length_b   1.000
_cell.length_c   1.000
_cell.angle_alpha   90.00
_cell.angle_beta   90.00
_cell.angle_gamma   90.00
#
_symmetry.space_group_name_H-M   'P 1'
#
loop_
_entity.id
_entity.type
_entity.pdbx_description
1 polymer ?
#
loop_
_entity_poly.entity_id
_entity_poly.type
_entity_poly.pdbx_seq_one_letter_code
_entity_poly.pdbx_strand_id
1 'polypeptide(L)'
;MPIEDQSLVGPLHEGIYKGLSIAGNDVHEAVMTFEEAKAFAAKLPNCQGFTYESKDRYPQEPTRIWFKSRIEVLYNDDWWTWSTGFGM
;
A
#
# COMPACT_ATOMS: atom_id res chain seq x y z
N MET A 1 -8.12 7.02 -23.09
CA MET A 1 -8.27 7.29 -22.44
C MET A 1 -7.92 7.50 -21.60
N PRO A 2 -7.72 7.67 -21.28
CA PRO A 2 -7.20 7.79 -20.36
C PRO A 2 -7.75 7.75 -19.29
N ILE A 3 -7.59 7.43 -18.73
CA ILE A 3 -8.01 7.41 -17.78
C ILE A 3 -8.00 8.29 -17.21
N GLU A 4 -8.33 8.86 -17.34
CA GLU A 4 -8.30 9.81 -16.92
C GLU A 4 -8.63 9.92 -15.68
N ASP A 5 -9.36 9.38 -15.18
CA ASP A 5 -9.56 9.45 -13.84
C ASP A 5 -8.63 8.61 -13.17
N GLN A 6 -7.62 9.18 -12.72
CA GLN A 6 -6.65 8.45 -12.12
C GLN A 6 -6.61 8.62 -10.73
N SER A 7 -7.51 9.34 -10.14
CA SER A 7 -7.42 9.68 -8.75
C SER A 7 -7.57 8.48 -7.86
N LEU A 8 -8.25 7.45 -8.30
CA LEU A 8 -8.48 6.30 -7.46
C LEU A 8 -8.38 5.06 -8.30
N VAL A 9 -7.50 4.16 -7.92
CA VAL A 9 -7.25 2.95 -8.67
C VAL A 9 -7.24 1.76 -7.74
N GLY A 10 -7.95 0.73 -8.11
CA GLY A 10 -7.94 -0.52 -7.39
C GLY A 10 -9.09 -1.37 -7.80
N PRO A 11 -9.03 -2.67 -7.57
CA PRO A 11 -7.92 -3.43 -7.03
C PRO A 11 -6.83 -3.58 -8.05
N LEU A 12 -5.65 -3.94 -7.60
CA LEU A 12 -4.49 -3.86 -8.44
C LEU A 12 -3.73 -5.17 -8.46
N HIS A 13 -2.91 -5.32 -9.48
CA HIS A 13 -1.98 -6.41 -9.52
C HIS A 13 -0.96 -6.24 -8.41
N GLU A 14 -0.24 -7.30 -8.10
CA GLU A 14 0.83 -7.22 -7.14
C GLU A 14 1.84 -6.19 -7.63
N GLY A 15 2.30 -5.35 -6.74
CA GLY A 15 3.30 -4.36 -7.09
C GLY A 15 3.17 -3.12 -6.24
N ILE A 16 4.00 -2.14 -6.56
CA ILE A 16 4.04 -0.89 -5.82
C ILE A 16 3.55 0.25 -6.68
N TYR A 17 2.78 1.13 -6.08
CA TYR A 17 2.14 2.23 -6.79
C TYR A 17 2.39 3.53 -6.05
N LYS A 18 2.61 4.60 -6.79
CA LYS A 18 2.83 5.90 -6.19
C LYS A 18 1.49 6.47 -5.76
N GLY A 19 1.39 6.75 -4.47
CA GLY A 19 0.16 7.25 -3.90
C GLY A 19 -0.15 6.57 -2.59
N LEU A 20 -1.18 7.06 -1.92
CA LEU A 20 -1.59 6.48 -0.64
C LEU A 20 -2.87 5.69 -0.83
N SER A 21 -3.05 4.68 0.01
CA SER A 21 -4.33 4.00 0.05
C SER A 21 -5.23 4.84 0.94
N ILE A 22 -6.47 5.04 0.52
CA ILE A 22 -7.36 5.96 1.22
C ILE A 22 -7.58 5.53 2.66
N ALA A 23 -7.95 6.48 3.49
CA ALA A 23 -8.14 6.24 4.90
C ALA A 23 -9.20 5.17 5.15
N GLY A 24 -9.06 4.48 6.25
CA GLY A 24 -9.98 3.42 6.62
C GLY A 24 -9.47 2.08 6.17
N ASN A 25 -10.18 1.03 6.56
CA ASN A 25 -9.83 -0.33 6.20
C ASN A 25 -8.47 -0.77 6.74
N ASP A 26 -8.02 -0.15 7.83
CA ASP A 26 -6.77 -0.55 8.46
C ASP A 26 -6.97 -1.84 9.23
N VAL A 27 -6.08 -2.81 9.01
CA VAL A 27 -6.13 -4.05 9.78
C VAL A 27 -4.96 -4.11 10.75
N HIS A 28 -3.93 -3.29 10.54
CA HIS A 28 -2.79 -3.27 11.42
C HIS A 28 -1.91 -2.05 11.10
N GLU A 29 -1.16 -1.60 12.07
CA GLU A 29 -0.24 -0.48 11.89
C GLU A 29 1.02 -0.79 12.70
N ALA A 30 2.18 -0.60 12.10
CA ALA A 30 3.43 -0.89 12.77
C ALA A 30 4.57 -0.17 12.06
N VAL A 31 5.73 -0.14 12.70
CA VAL A 31 6.92 0.49 12.14
C VAL A 31 7.88 -0.62 11.75
N MET A 32 8.25 -0.68 10.47
CA MET A 32 9.14 -1.71 9.99
C MET A 32 9.66 -1.32 8.60
N THR A 33 10.62 -2.07 8.09
CA THR A 33 11.13 -1.81 6.75
C THR A 33 10.16 -2.35 5.71
N PHE A 34 10.37 -1.95 4.46
CA PHE A 34 9.50 -2.42 3.38
C PHE A 34 9.52 -3.95 3.28
N GLU A 35 10.71 -4.55 3.35
CA GLU A 35 10.81 -6.00 3.23
C GLU A 35 10.12 -6.71 4.39
N GLU A 36 10.26 -6.16 5.58
CA GLU A 36 9.56 -6.73 6.73
C GLU A 36 8.06 -6.60 6.56
N ALA A 37 7.61 -5.48 5.99
CA ALA A 37 6.19 -5.26 5.78
C ALA A 37 5.61 -6.26 4.79
N LYS A 38 6.36 -6.57 3.73
CA LYS A 38 5.89 -7.56 2.76
C LYS A 38 5.71 -8.92 3.43
N ALA A 39 6.69 -9.32 4.22
CA ALA A 39 6.61 -10.61 4.91
C ALA A 39 5.46 -10.63 5.90
N PHE A 40 5.26 -9.51 6.59
CA PHE A 40 4.19 -9.42 7.58
C PHE A 40 2.82 -9.46 6.90
N ALA A 41 2.68 -8.74 5.80
CA ALA A 41 1.41 -8.71 5.08
C ALA A 41 1.01 -10.09 4.59
N ALA A 42 1.98 -10.91 4.22
CA ALA A 42 1.70 -12.24 3.74
C ALA A 42 1.07 -13.13 4.81
N LYS A 43 1.31 -12.79 6.08
CA LYS A 43 0.79 -13.59 7.19
C LYS A 43 -0.45 -12.99 7.82
N LEU A 44 -0.78 -11.76 7.47
CA LEU A 44 -1.85 -11.03 8.14
C LEU A 44 -3.18 -11.35 7.45
N PRO A 45 -4.17 -11.84 8.20
CA PRO A 45 -5.46 -12.16 7.60
C PRO A 45 -6.12 -10.92 6.99
N ASN A 46 -6.74 -11.10 5.85
CA ASN A 46 -7.50 -10.04 5.20
C ASN A 46 -6.66 -8.83 4.79
N CYS A 47 -5.37 -9.00 4.63
CA CYS A 47 -4.52 -7.90 4.24
C CYS A 47 -4.29 -7.93 2.73
N GLN A 48 -4.68 -6.86 2.04
CA GLN A 48 -4.48 -6.75 0.62
C GLN A 48 -3.25 -5.93 0.26
N GLY A 49 -2.62 -5.33 1.25
CA GLY A 49 -1.43 -4.54 1.01
C GLY A 49 -1.20 -3.54 2.12
N PHE A 50 -0.33 -2.57 1.85
CA PHE A 50 -0.03 -1.56 2.85
C PHE A 50 0.39 -0.26 2.18
N THR A 51 0.33 0.82 2.96
CA THR A 51 0.69 2.13 2.46
C THR A 51 1.61 2.80 3.48
N TYR A 52 2.46 3.69 3.00
CA TYR A 52 3.41 4.37 3.86
C TYR A 52 3.87 5.66 3.21
N GLU A 53 4.28 6.61 4.04
CA GLU A 53 4.80 7.89 3.57
C GLU A 53 6.32 7.80 3.53
N SER A 54 6.91 8.02 2.37
CA SER A 54 8.36 7.89 2.23
C SER A 54 8.80 8.53 0.93
N LYS A 55 10.00 9.08 0.92
CA LYS A 55 10.58 9.56 -0.32
C LYS A 55 11.16 8.41 -1.11
N ASP A 56 11.44 7.29 -0.43
CA ASP A 56 11.99 6.12 -1.09
C ASP A 56 10.89 5.14 -1.37
N ARG A 57 10.93 4.56 -2.57
CA ARG A 57 9.96 3.54 -2.94
C ARG A 57 10.06 2.32 -2.02
N TYR A 58 11.29 1.95 -1.67
CA TYR A 58 11.51 0.78 -0.83
C TYR A 58 12.33 1.20 0.39
N PRO A 59 11.69 1.78 1.40
CA PRO A 59 12.45 2.24 2.57
C PRO A 59 13.15 1.09 3.26
N GLN A 60 14.45 1.27 3.48
CA GLN A 60 15.26 0.26 4.13
C GLN A 60 15.37 0.50 5.62
N GLU A 61 14.84 1.62 6.08
CA GLU A 61 14.79 1.91 7.50
C GLU A 61 13.37 1.78 7.98
N PRO A 62 13.17 1.52 9.27
CA PRO A 62 11.82 1.36 9.79
C PRO A 62 10.96 2.59 9.47
N THR A 63 9.81 2.33 8.95
CA THR A 63 8.88 3.35 8.50
C THR A 63 7.50 2.93 8.96
N ARG A 64 6.68 3.90 9.31
CA ARG A 64 5.32 3.58 9.73
C ARG A 64 4.53 3.02 8.55
N ILE A 65 3.95 1.86 8.76
CA ILE A 65 3.23 1.14 7.72
C ILE A 65 1.79 0.93 8.18
N TRP A 66 0.85 1.22 7.30
CA TRP A 66 -0.57 0.96 7.55
C TRP A 66 -0.99 -0.19 6.65
N PHE A 67 -1.35 -1.32 7.25
CA PHE A 67 -1.78 -2.50 6.51
C PHE A 67 -3.28 -2.41 6.28
N LYS A 68 -3.70 -2.69 5.05
CA LYS A 68 -5.07 -2.44 4.61
C LYS A 68 -5.77 -3.70 4.19
N SER A 69 -7.06 -3.79 4.53
CA SER A 69 -7.88 -4.90 4.04
C SER A 69 -8.39 -4.59 2.63
N ARG A 70 -8.27 -3.35 2.19
CA ARG A 70 -8.70 -2.96 0.86
C ARG A 70 -7.75 -1.88 0.36
N ILE A 71 -7.32 -2.03 -0.88
CA ILE A 71 -6.38 -1.10 -1.47
C ILE A 71 -7.08 -0.26 -2.52
N GLU A 72 -7.07 1.04 -2.33
CA GLU A 72 -7.60 2.00 -3.30
C GLU A 72 -6.61 3.16 -3.32
N VAL A 73 -5.80 3.23 -4.35
CA VAL A 73 -4.70 4.17 -4.40
C VAL A 73 -5.14 5.51 -4.95
N LEU A 74 -4.79 6.56 -4.22
CA LEU A 74 -4.99 7.92 -4.65
C LEU A 74 -3.62 8.53 -4.85
N TYR A 75 -3.35 9.06 -6.03
CA TYR A 75 -2.02 9.55 -6.36
C TYR A 75 -1.53 10.57 -5.31
N ASN A 76 -0.29 10.42 -4.91
CA ASN A 76 0.33 11.34 -3.96
C ASN A 76 1.83 11.18 -4.06
N ASP A 77 2.55 12.31 -4.23
CA ASP A 77 3.99 12.27 -4.43
C ASP A 77 4.76 11.79 -3.21
N ASP A 78 4.17 11.87 -2.03
CA ASP A 78 4.88 11.56 -0.81
C ASP A 78 4.56 10.18 -0.25
N TRP A 79 3.70 9.42 -0.92
CA TRP A 79 3.24 8.13 -0.41
C TRP A 79 3.39 7.04 -1.43
N TRP A 80 3.51 5.82 -0.92
CA TRP A 80 3.58 4.62 -1.75
C TRP A 80 2.61 3.59 -1.19
N THR A 81 2.12 2.74 -2.07
CA THR A 81 1.22 1.67 -1.67
C THR A 81 1.63 0.40 -2.36
N TRP A 82 1.75 -0.67 -1.59
CA TRP A 82 2.08 -1.98 -2.12
C TRP A 82 0.83 -2.85 -2.07
N SER A 83 0.54 -3.51 -3.18
CA SER A 83 -0.63 -4.38 -3.28
C SER A 83 -0.19 -5.83 -3.44
N THR A 84 -0.85 -6.72 -2.72
CA THR A 84 -0.55 -8.14 -2.83
C THR A 84 -1.12 -8.73 -4.10
N GLY A 85 -2.03 -8.02 -4.76
CA GLY A 85 -2.70 -8.55 -5.91
C GLY A 85 -3.99 -9.30 -5.59
N PHE A 86 -4.35 -9.37 -4.31
CA PHE A 86 -5.61 -9.97 -3.94
C PHE A 86 -6.75 -9.06 -4.34
N GLY A 87 -7.94 -9.60 -4.40
CA GLY A 87 -9.10 -8.78 -4.71
C GLY A 87 -9.36 -8.66 -6.19
N MET A 88 -8.67 -9.46 -6.95
CA MET A 88 -8.83 -9.42 -8.40
C MET A 88 -10.05 -10.15 -8.87
#